data_9b0a3caf114201d6c7d1667f04744374
#
_entry.id   9b0a3caf114201d6c7d1667f04744374
#
_cell.length_a   1.000
_cell.length_b   1.000
_cell.length_c   1.000
_cell.angle_alpha   90.00
_cell.angle_beta   90.00
_cell.angle_gamma   90.00
#
_symmetry.space_group_name_H-M   'P 1'
#
loop_
_entity.id
_entity.type
_entity.pdbx_description
1 polymer ?
#
loop_
_entity_poly.entity_id
_entity_poly.type
_entity_poly.pdbx_seq_one_letter_code
_entity_poly.pdbx_strand_id
1 'polypeptide(L)'
;ALLLNHIELSPGEAVYLDAGQLHAYVSGLGVEIMANSHNVLRGGLTPKFVDVPELVKVLTYAAADEPRVQQQDKSAQNNVHDAAAWSYPVPIEEFLLDRVELSGASSVDFDYDGPTIALCTAGSVTFTDAAGKTLTVTPGQAVWLPASEGRVTATAASDAADLFVARA
;
A
#
# COMPACT_ATOMS: atom_id res chain seq x y z
N ALA A 1 12.78 12.49 -18.51
CA ALA A 1 11.41 12.51 -19.03
C ALA A 1 11.31 11.89 -20.43
N LEU A 2 12.18 12.26 -21.41
CA LEU A 2 12.07 11.76 -22.80
C LEU A 2 12.28 10.24 -22.96
N LEU A 3 12.88 9.57 -21.98
CA LEU A 3 13.21 8.14 -22.03
C LEU A 3 12.38 7.31 -21.03
N LEU A 4 11.42 7.93 -20.34
CA LEU A 4 10.54 7.25 -19.39
C LEU A 4 9.14 7.13 -19.99
N ASN A 5 8.51 6.01 -19.76
CA ASN A 5 7.10 5.81 -20.10
C ASN A 5 6.23 6.68 -19.19
N HIS A 6 5.29 7.41 -19.76
CA HIS A 6 4.28 8.13 -19.01
C HIS A 6 3.11 7.18 -18.70
N ILE A 7 2.83 6.99 -17.42
CA ILE A 7 1.77 6.10 -16.94
C ILE A 7 0.79 6.93 -16.12
N GLU A 8 -0.48 6.89 -16.49
CA GLU A 8 -1.57 7.47 -15.71
C GLU A 8 -2.31 6.34 -15.02
N LEU A 9 -2.55 6.52 -13.71
CA LEU A 9 -3.27 5.55 -12.87
C LEU A 9 -4.59 6.15 -12.42
N SER A 10 -5.65 5.38 -12.54
CA SER A 10 -6.93 5.66 -11.90
C SER A 10 -6.89 5.31 -10.40
N PRO A 11 -7.80 5.87 -9.56
CA PRO A 11 -7.89 5.49 -8.16
C PRO A 11 -8.01 3.96 -7.99
N GLY A 12 -7.15 3.41 -7.14
CA GLY A 12 -7.08 1.97 -6.90
C GLY A 12 -6.15 1.19 -7.81
N GLU A 13 -5.76 1.72 -8.97
CA GLU A 13 -4.73 1.08 -9.80
C GLU A 13 -3.34 1.19 -9.14
N ALA A 14 -2.49 0.23 -9.40
CA ALA A 14 -1.14 0.17 -8.88
C ALA A 14 -0.11 -0.23 -9.94
N VAL A 15 1.13 0.12 -9.68
CA VAL A 15 2.29 -0.33 -10.44
C VAL A 15 3.29 -1.01 -9.52
N TYR A 16 3.96 -2.01 -10.03
CA TYR A 16 5.13 -2.60 -9.39
C TYR A 16 6.38 -2.20 -10.18
N LEU A 17 7.39 -1.75 -9.46
CA LEU A 17 8.68 -1.34 -10.01
C LEU A 17 9.78 -2.11 -9.30
N ASP A 18 10.47 -2.93 -10.04
CA ASP A 18 11.58 -3.72 -9.53
C ASP A 18 12.82 -2.85 -9.26
N ALA A 19 13.76 -3.39 -8.50
CA ALA A 19 15.04 -2.73 -8.25
C ALA A 19 15.76 -2.38 -9.55
N GLY A 20 16.40 -1.23 -9.59
CA GLY A 20 17.13 -0.74 -10.77
C GLY A 20 16.28 -0.04 -11.83
N GLN A 21 14.98 0.04 -11.65
CA GLN A 21 14.09 0.77 -12.57
C GLN A 21 13.96 2.24 -12.18
N LEU A 22 14.44 3.12 -13.05
CA LEU A 22 14.36 4.57 -12.83
C LEU A 22 12.94 5.06 -13.03
N HIS A 23 12.41 5.75 -12.04
CA HIS A 23 11.04 6.31 -12.09
C HIS A 23 10.94 7.66 -11.37
N ALA A 24 9.87 8.38 -11.63
CA ALA A 24 9.55 9.63 -10.96
C ALA A 24 8.03 9.85 -10.92
N TYR A 25 7.55 10.43 -9.85
CA TYR A 25 6.16 10.86 -9.71
C TYR A 25 6.00 12.26 -10.32
N VAL A 26 5.00 12.43 -11.17
CA VAL A 26 4.71 13.72 -11.83
C VAL A 26 3.67 14.50 -11.03
N SER A 27 2.56 13.86 -10.68
CA SER A 27 1.48 14.49 -9.91
C SER A 27 0.56 13.40 -9.32
N GLY A 28 -0.25 13.79 -8.36
CA GLY A 28 -1.25 12.92 -7.73
C GLY A 28 -0.90 12.55 -6.29
N LEU A 29 -1.74 11.70 -5.71
CA LEU A 29 -1.57 11.10 -4.39
C LEU A 29 -1.44 9.57 -4.56
N GLY A 30 -0.42 8.99 -3.99
CA GLY A 30 -0.19 7.55 -4.03
C GLY A 30 0.18 6.99 -2.66
N VAL A 31 -0.13 5.71 -2.45
CA VAL A 31 0.40 4.92 -1.34
C VAL A 31 1.54 4.10 -1.90
N GLU A 32 2.71 4.22 -1.30
CA GLU A 32 3.92 3.50 -1.69
C GLU A 32 4.34 2.56 -0.57
N ILE A 33 4.65 1.31 -0.92
CA ILE A 33 5.27 0.33 -0.03
C ILE A 33 6.57 -0.14 -0.65
N MET A 34 7.58 -0.30 0.17
CA MET A 34 8.92 -0.77 -0.24
C MET A 34 9.45 -1.78 0.77
N ALA A 35 10.32 -2.68 0.32
CA ALA A 35 11.14 -3.47 1.21
C ALA A 35 12.02 -2.57 2.10
N ASN A 36 12.25 -2.98 3.34
CA ASN A 36 13.00 -2.18 4.31
C ASN A 36 14.49 -2.14 3.95
N SER A 37 14.89 -1.11 3.19
CA SER A 37 16.30 -0.87 2.83
C SER A 37 16.61 0.63 2.82
N HIS A 38 17.91 0.98 2.96
CA HIS A 38 18.41 2.35 2.89
C HIS A 38 19.29 2.62 1.67
N ASN A 39 19.32 1.72 0.69
CA ASN A 39 20.17 1.78 -0.49
C ASN A 39 19.54 2.49 -1.69
N VAL A 40 18.60 3.41 -1.46
CA VAL A 40 17.92 4.17 -2.52
C VAL A 40 18.88 5.19 -3.13
N LEU A 41 19.20 5.03 -4.42
CA LEU A 41 19.93 5.99 -5.22
C LEU A 41 18.98 6.99 -5.89
N ARG A 42 19.49 8.21 -6.13
CA ARG A 42 18.69 9.28 -6.76
C ARG A 42 19.09 9.43 -8.23
N GLY A 43 18.06 9.46 -9.10
CA GLY A 43 18.27 9.55 -10.56
C GLY A 43 18.30 10.97 -11.11
N GLY A 44 17.98 11.98 -10.31
CA GLY A 44 17.91 13.40 -10.72
C GLY A 44 16.61 14.08 -10.28
N LEU A 45 16.37 15.33 -10.73
CA LEU A 45 15.19 16.17 -10.38
C LEU A 45 14.97 16.30 -8.87
N THR A 46 16.06 16.38 -8.11
CA THR A 46 16.06 16.42 -6.64
C THR A 46 17.19 17.30 -6.13
N PRO A 47 17.01 18.02 -4.98
CA PRO A 47 18.09 18.70 -4.30
C PRO A 47 19.04 17.76 -3.54
N LYS A 48 18.68 16.47 -3.42
CA LYS A 48 19.52 15.44 -2.76
C LYS A 48 20.70 15.05 -3.63
N PHE A 49 21.78 14.59 -3.00
CA PHE A 49 22.98 14.10 -3.69
C PHE A 49 22.63 12.98 -4.68
N VAL A 50 23.18 13.07 -5.89
CA VAL A 50 23.07 12.06 -6.95
C VAL A 50 24.46 11.48 -7.20
N ASP A 51 24.65 10.22 -6.83
CA ASP A 51 25.87 9.47 -7.14
C ASP A 51 25.74 8.85 -8.54
N VAL A 52 26.13 9.61 -9.57
CA VAL A 52 26.03 9.17 -10.95
C VAL A 52 26.88 7.93 -11.23
N PRO A 53 28.15 7.84 -10.79
CA PRO A 53 28.96 6.64 -10.98
C PRO A 53 28.33 5.37 -10.39
N GLU A 54 27.71 5.46 -9.23
CA GLU A 54 27.06 4.31 -8.60
C GLU A 54 25.71 4.02 -9.26
N LEU A 55 24.93 5.05 -9.55
CA LEU A 55 23.62 4.93 -10.19
C LEU A 55 23.71 4.14 -11.50
N VAL A 56 24.65 4.48 -12.39
CA VAL A 56 24.76 3.82 -13.71
C VAL A 56 25.18 2.36 -13.64
N LYS A 57 25.74 1.91 -12.52
CA LYS A 57 26.10 0.49 -12.31
C LYS A 57 24.89 -0.36 -11.97
N VAL A 58 23.88 0.21 -11.29
CA VAL A 58 22.72 -0.53 -10.78
C VAL A 58 21.48 -0.36 -11.60
N LEU A 59 21.44 0.62 -12.54
CA LEU A 59 20.29 0.83 -13.40
C LEU A 59 20.09 -0.33 -14.38
N THR A 60 18.84 -0.74 -14.50
CA THR A 60 18.37 -1.61 -15.57
C THR A 60 18.01 -0.75 -16.78
N TYR A 61 18.67 -1.02 -17.94
CA TYR A 61 18.47 -0.27 -19.17
C TYR A 61 17.50 -0.95 -20.15
N ALA A 62 16.90 -2.07 -19.74
CA ALA A 62 15.85 -2.72 -20.51
C ALA A 62 14.58 -1.85 -20.50
N ALA A 63 13.88 -1.83 -21.62
CA ALA A 63 12.54 -1.26 -21.64
C ALA A 63 11.65 -2.05 -20.67
N ALA A 64 10.94 -1.33 -19.80
CA ALA A 64 9.95 -1.97 -18.94
C ALA A 64 8.72 -2.34 -19.79
N ASP A 65 8.23 -3.55 -19.59
CA ASP A 65 6.92 -3.97 -20.05
C ASP A 65 5.82 -3.23 -19.26
N GLU A 66 4.56 -3.69 -19.33
CA GLU A 66 3.45 -3.12 -18.58
C GLU A 66 3.63 -3.33 -17.06
N PRO A 67 3.90 -2.26 -16.28
CA PRO A 67 4.17 -2.41 -14.85
C PRO A 67 2.91 -2.41 -13.98
N ARG A 68 1.71 -2.28 -14.58
CA ARG A 68 0.47 -2.28 -13.81
C ARG A 68 0.22 -3.63 -13.16
N VAL A 69 -0.16 -3.59 -11.89
CA VAL A 69 -0.51 -4.77 -11.12
C VAL A 69 -1.99 -5.08 -11.33
N GLN A 70 -2.29 -6.34 -11.68
CA GLN A 70 -3.67 -6.81 -11.75
C GLN A 70 -4.19 -7.04 -10.32
N GLN A 71 -5.16 -6.24 -9.92
CA GLN A 71 -5.82 -6.42 -8.63
C GLN A 71 -6.53 -7.77 -8.55
N GLN A 72 -6.47 -8.40 -7.39
CA GLN A 72 -7.24 -9.60 -7.06
C GLN A 72 -8.35 -9.24 -6.07
N ASP A 73 -9.59 -9.50 -6.44
CA ASP A 73 -10.74 -9.33 -5.56
C ASP A 73 -10.65 -10.30 -4.37
N LYS A 74 -10.78 -9.76 -3.18
CA LYS A 74 -10.75 -10.47 -1.89
C LYS A 74 -12.07 -10.29 -1.11
N SER A 75 -13.06 -9.64 -1.67
CA SER A 75 -14.32 -9.30 -0.99
C SER A 75 -15.09 -10.53 -0.50
N ALA A 76 -14.89 -11.69 -1.11
CA ALA A 76 -15.51 -12.96 -0.68
C ALA A 76 -14.74 -13.71 0.40
N GLN A 77 -13.65 -13.16 0.96
CA GLN A 77 -12.92 -13.81 2.04
C GLN A 77 -13.71 -13.77 3.36
N ASN A 78 -13.52 -14.80 4.20
CA ASN A 78 -14.26 -14.97 5.45
C ASN A 78 -14.03 -13.85 6.48
N ASN A 79 -12.98 -13.08 6.33
CA ASN A 79 -12.64 -11.95 7.20
C ASN A 79 -13.12 -10.59 6.65
N VAL A 80 -13.83 -10.57 5.51
CA VAL A 80 -14.39 -9.38 4.89
C VAL A 80 -15.91 -9.48 4.96
N HIS A 81 -16.56 -8.50 5.58
CA HIS A 81 -17.99 -8.52 5.87
C HIS A 81 -18.67 -7.31 5.24
N ASP A 82 -19.40 -7.52 4.15
CA ASP A 82 -20.11 -6.49 3.37
C ASP A 82 -19.19 -5.33 2.93
N ALA A 83 -17.89 -5.57 2.82
CA ALA A 83 -16.87 -4.63 2.37
C ALA A 83 -16.31 -5.06 1.01
N ALA A 84 -15.72 -4.12 0.28
CA ALA A 84 -14.94 -4.43 -0.90
C ALA A 84 -13.44 -4.49 -0.52
N ALA A 85 -12.75 -5.53 -0.97
CA ALA A 85 -11.34 -5.72 -0.68
C ALA A 85 -10.58 -6.23 -1.89
N TRP A 86 -9.36 -5.75 -2.05
CA TRP A 86 -8.44 -6.16 -3.13
C TRP A 86 -7.04 -6.38 -2.57
N SER A 87 -6.28 -7.23 -3.25
CA SER A 87 -4.86 -7.41 -3.02
C SER A 87 -4.09 -7.02 -4.29
N TYR A 88 -2.87 -6.55 -4.11
CA TYR A 88 -1.93 -6.17 -5.17
C TYR A 88 -0.80 -7.19 -5.22
N PRO A 89 -0.96 -8.32 -5.95
CA PRO A 89 0.07 -9.35 -6.00
C PRO A 89 1.31 -8.84 -6.73
N VAL A 90 2.46 -9.03 -6.12
CA VAL A 90 3.79 -8.69 -6.67
C VAL A 90 4.71 -9.90 -6.56
N PRO A 91 5.75 -10.02 -7.40
CA PRO A 91 6.61 -11.21 -7.46
C PRO A 91 7.72 -11.21 -6.37
N ILE A 92 7.43 -10.68 -5.18
CA ILE A 92 8.33 -10.62 -4.04
C ILE A 92 7.61 -11.08 -2.77
N GLU A 93 8.37 -11.46 -1.74
CA GLU A 93 7.83 -12.01 -0.49
C GLU A 93 7.98 -11.03 0.69
N GLU A 94 8.68 -9.90 0.49
CA GLU A 94 9.04 -8.96 1.55
C GLU A 94 7.85 -8.18 2.09
N PHE A 95 6.78 -8.03 1.31
CA PHE A 95 5.56 -7.37 1.74
C PHE A 95 4.34 -7.78 0.92
N LEU A 96 3.17 -7.56 1.50
CA LEU A 96 1.87 -7.62 0.84
C LEU A 96 1.15 -6.30 1.03
N LEU A 97 0.41 -5.87 0.00
CA LEU A 97 -0.45 -4.68 0.06
C LEU A 97 -1.87 -5.07 -0.31
N ASP A 98 -2.80 -4.76 0.58
CA ASP A 98 -4.22 -4.90 0.36
C ASP A 98 -4.90 -3.52 0.43
N ARG A 99 -6.06 -3.37 -0.18
CA ARG A 99 -6.96 -2.22 -0.07
C ARG A 99 -8.33 -2.68 0.37
N VAL A 100 -8.95 -1.95 1.28
CA VAL A 100 -10.29 -2.23 1.78
C VAL A 100 -11.13 -0.95 1.74
N GLU A 101 -12.28 -1.02 1.09
CA GLU A 101 -13.31 0.02 1.14
C GLU A 101 -14.41 -0.41 2.09
N LEU A 102 -14.64 0.39 3.11
CA LEU A 102 -15.66 0.20 4.14
C LEU A 102 -16.80 1.19 3.94
N SER A 103 -18.04 0.74 4.12
CA SER A 103 -19.22 1.61 4.08
C SER A 103 -20.34 1.06 4.96
N GLY A 104 -21.08 1.95 5.60
CA GLY A 104 -22.21 1.57 6.44
C GLY A 104 -21.81 0.60 7.56
N ALA A 105 -22.42 -0.58 7.59
CA ALA A 105 -22.17 -1.61 8.61
C ALA A 105 -21.06 -2.60 8.22
N SER A 106 -20.35 -2.34 7.13
CA SER A 106 -19.28 -3.23 6.68
C SER A 106 -18.10 -3.26 7.64
N SER A 107 -17.38 -4.37 7.65
CA SER A 107 -16.19 -4.55 8.49
C SER A 107 -15.17 -5.47 7.86
N VAL A 108 -13.94 -5.40 8.35
CA VAL A 108 -12.87 -6.34 8.04
C VAL A 108 -12.15 -6.74 9.31
N ASP A 109 -11.86 -8.02 9.43
CA ASP A 109 -11.08 -8.57 10.53
C ASP A 109 -9.61 -8.76 10.14
N PHE A 110 -8.73 -8.27 10.98
CA PHE A 110 -7.29 -8.49 10.93
C PHE A 110 -6.92 -9.53 11.97
N ASP A 111 -6.47 -10.69 11.52
CA ASP A 111 -6.00 -11.80 12.35
C ASP A 111 -4.79 -12.43 11.64
N TYR A 112 -3.71 -11.67 11.56
CA TYR A 112 -2.51 -12.04 10.82
C TYR A 112 -1.39 -12.48 11.77
N ASP A 113 -0.67 -13.50 11.35
CA ASP A 113 0.53 -14.01 12.04
C ASP A 113 1.78 -13.17 11.69
N GLY A 114 1.62 -11.86 11.61
CA GLY A 114 2.70 -10.94 11.29
C GLY A 114 2.33 -9.50 11.58
N PRO A 115 3.32 -8.61 11.53
CA PRO A 115 3.09 -7.19 11.72
C PRO A 115 2.25 -6.61 10.58
N THR A 116 1.29 -5.77 10.94
CA THR A 116 0.40 -5.11 9.99
C THR A 116 0.32 -3.62 10.26
N ILE A 117 0.35 -2.82 9.21
CA ILE A 117 0.06 -1.39 9.24
C ILE A 117 -1.17 -1.13 8.39
N ALA A 118 -2.19 -0.47 8.96
CA ALA A 118 -3.35 -0.02 8.21
C ALA A 118 -3.37 1.51 8.16
N LEU A 119 -3.34 2.08 6.96
CA LEU A 119 -3.35 3.51 6.67
C LEU A 119 -4.73 3.92 6.18
N CYS A 120 -5.37 4.86 6.88
CA CYS A 120 -6.61 5.49 6.41
C CYS A 120 -6.29 6.56 5.35
N THR A 121 -6.91 6.48 4.18
CA THR A 121 -6.74 7.45 3.09
C THR A 121 -7.98 8.28 2.83
N ALA A 122 -9.16 7.78 3.19
CA ALA A 122 -10.42 8.52 3.10
C ALA A 122 -11.38 8.12 4.23
N GLY A 123 -12.27 9.01 4.61
CA GLY A 123 -13.23 8.79 5.67
C GLY A 123 -12.59 8.67 7.05
N SER A 124 -13.16 7.84 7.90
CA SER A 124 -12.60 7.48 9.21
C SER A 124 -12.92 6.03 9.55
N VAL A 125 -12.02 5.37 10.26
CA VAL A 125 -12.10 3.94 10.60
C VAL A 125 -11.89 3.75 12.08
N THR A 126 -12.75 2.97 12.71
CA THR A 126 -12.59 2.52 14.10
C THR A 126 -12.09 1.09 14.11
N PHE A 127 -10.96 0.88 14.76
CA PHE A 127 -10.39 -0.42 15.07
C PHE A 127 -10.82 -0.82 16.48
N THR A 128 -11.27 -2.06 16.64
CA THR A 128 -11.71 -2.63 17.91
C THR A 128 -10.95 -3.93 18.16
N ASP A 129 -10.23 -4.03 19.27
CA ASP A 129 -9.54 -5.25 19.68
C ASP A 129 -10.50 -6.27 20.34
N ALA A 130 -9.97 -7.47 20.65
CA ALA A 130 -10.74 -8.53 21.29
C ALA A 130 -11.24 -8.18 22.71
N ALA A 131 -10.64 -7.19 23.38
CA ALA A 131 -11.04 -6.68 24.68
C ALA A 131 -12.10 -5.56 24.60
N GLY A 132 -12.46 -5.14 23.37
CA GLY A 132 -13.41 -4.05 23.13
C GLY A 132 -12.80 -2.65 23.22
N LYS A 133 -11.47 -2.53 23.31
CA LYS A 133 -10.79 -1.24 23.23
C LYS A 133 -10.81 -0.72 21.80
N THR A 134 -11.09 0.55 21.64
CA THR A 134 -11.24 1.18 20.31
C THR A 134 -10.20 2.24 20.06
N LEU A 135 -9.83 2.38 18.77
CA LEU A 135 -9.00 3.47 18.25
C LEU A 135 -9.60 3.92 16.92
N THR A 136 -9.87 5.22 16.77
CA THR A 136 -10.34 5.77 15.50
C THR A 136 -9.22 6.52 14.81
N VAL A 137 -9.05 6.28 13.50
CA VAL A 137 -8.10 6.97 12.62
C VAL A 137 -8.82 7.72 11.51
N THR A 138 -8.20 8.80 11.05
CA THR A 138 -8.67 9.68 9.98
C THR A 138 -7.63 9.75 8.84
N PRO A 139 -7.92 10.37 7.70
CA PRO A 139 -7.01 10.38 6.56
C PRO A 139 -5.59 10.86 6.91
N GLY A 140 -4.59 10.09 6.48
CA GLY A 140 -3.18 10.30 6.77
C GLY A 140 -2.71 9.70 8.09
N GLN A 141 -3.59 9.12 8.90
CA GLN A 141 -3.23 8.38 10.11
C GLN A 141 -3.15 6.88 9.84
N ALA A 142 -2.22 6.23 10.49
CA ALA A 142 -2.04 4.78 10.43
C ALA A 142 -2.11 4.15 11.82
N VAL A 143 -2.50 2.88 11.86
CA VAL A 143 -2.45 2.05 13.06
C VAL A 143 -1.47 0.91 12.83
N TRP A 144 -0.67 0.62 13.86
CA TRP A 144 0.17 -0.56 13.93
C TRP A 144 -0.58 -1.66 14.67
N LEU A 145 -0.70 -2.81 14.03
CA LEU A 145 -1.33 -4.02 14.56
C LEU A 145 -0.24 -5.10 14.71
N PRO A 146 0.30 -5.30 15.92
CA PRO A 146 1.27 -6.37 16.15
C PRO A 146 0.57 -7.74 16.12
N ALA A 147 1.26 -8.78 15.68
CA ALA A 147 0.72 -10.15 15.68
C ALA A 147 0.22 -10.60 17.09
N SER A 148 0.80 -10.06 18.17
CA SER A 148 0.40 -10.34 19.54
C SER A 148 -0.95 -9.74 19.97
N GLU A 149 -1.51 -8.80 19.21
CA GLU A 149 -2.82 -8.20 19.51
C GLU A 149 -3.96 -9.17 19.27
N GLY A 150 -3.74 -10.18 18.43
CA GLY A 150 -4.77 -11.10 17.99
C GLY A 150 -5.76 -10.41 17.04
N ARG A 151 -7.00 -10.85 17.05
CA ARG A 151 -8.02 -10.35 16.13
C ARG A 151 -8.41 -8.91 16.45
N VAL A 152 -8.32 -8.05 15.44
CA VAL A 152 -8.80 -6.67 15.47
C VAL A 152 -9.80 -6.45 14.34
N THR A 153 -10.96 -5.88 14.64
CA THR A 153 -12.00 -5.57 13.66
C THR A 153 -11.94 -4.09 13.30
N ALA A 154 -11.93 -3.76 12.01
CA ALA A 154 -12.07 -2.40 11.52
C ALA A 154 -13.46 -2.17 10.93
N THR A 155 -14.09 -1.05 11.29
CA THR A 155 -15.40 -0.61 10.79
C THR A 155 -15.33 0.83 10.32
N ALA A 156 -16.17 1.22 9.35
CA ALA A 156 -16.29 2.63 9.00
C ALA A 156 -16.85 3.42 10.18
N ALA A 157 -16.23 4.55 10.50
CA ALA A 157 -16.73 5.54 11.45
C ALA A 157 -17.35 6.77 10.74
N SER A 158 -17.37 6.76 9.40
CA SER A 158 -18.01 7.69 8.50
C SER A 158 -18.87 6.91 7.49
N ASP A 159 -19.59 7.59 6.61
CA ASP A 159 -20.45 6.95 5.59
C ASP A 159 -19.65 5.98 4.70
N ALA A 160 -18.41 6.32 4.39
CA ALA A 160 -17.46 5.47 3.69
C ALA A 160 -16.03 5.76 4.17
N ALA A 161 -15.17 4.76 4.07
CA ALA A 161 -13.75 4.88 4.41
C ALA A 161 -12.89 3.98 3.51
N ASP A 162 -11.63 4.37 3.33
CA ASP A 162 -10.66 3.64 2.51
C ASP A 162 -9.38 3.39 3.31
N LEU A 163 -8.97 2.13 3.34
CA LEU A 163 -7.77 1.65 4.03
C LEU A 163 -6.81 0.99 3.05
N PHE A 164 -5.53 1.30 3.20
CA PHE A 164 -4.46 0.47 2.65
C PHE A 164 -3.79 -0.31 3.79
N VAL A 165 -3.58 -1.59 3.58
CA VAL A 165 -3.09 -2.53 4.59
C VAL A 165 -1.80 -3.14 4.11
N ALA A 166 -0.71 -2.81 4.79
CA ALA A 166 0.62 -3.35 4.55
C ALA A 166 0.94 -4.43 5.58
N ARG A 167 1.47 -5.54 5.13
CA ARG A 167 1.90 -6.66 6.00
C ARG A 167 3.09 -7.38 5.41
N ALA A 168 3.87 -8.03 6.27
CA ALA A 168 5.03 -8.84 5.92
C ALA A 168 4.80 -10.31 6.31
#